data_647db84fc53b2368d43b2ce055a180ff
#
_entry.id   647db84fc53b2368d43b2ce055a180ff
#
_cell.length_a   1.000
_cell.length_b   1.000
_cell.length_c   1.000
_cell.angle_alpha   90.00
_cell.angle_beta   90.00
_cell.angle_gamma   90.00
#
_symmetry.space_group_name_H-M   'P 1'
#
loop_
_entity.id
_entity.type
_entity.pdbx_description
1 polymer ?
#
loop_
_entity_poly.entity_id
_entity_poly.type
_entity_poly.pdbx_seq_one_letter_code
_entity_poly.pdbx_strand_id
1 'polypeptide(L)'
;MNKEILSNKEQLFLYLVGTFHSSAKIALGKIENPMTKTKDLNLEQASFYIDLLDLVQEKTKDNLSDYEEQMLINTISELTVSYTHLTLPTIE
;
A
#
# COMPACT_ATOMS: atom_id res chain seq x y z
N MET A 1 -29.56 9.68 3.01
CA MET A 1 -28.70 9.39 3.15
C MET A 1 -28.05 9.28 2.18
N ASN A 2 -27.46 9.57 1.90
CA ASN A 2 -26.90 9.42 1.07
C ASN A 2 -25.67 9.17 1.18
N LYS A 3 -25.26 8.36 1.38
CA LYS A 3 -24.08 8.06 1.49
C LYS A 3 -23.49 8.03 0.21
N GLU A 4 -22.35 8.42 0.12
CA GLU A 4 -21.67 8.35 -1.02
C GLU A 4 -21.49 6.98 -1.38
N ILE A 5 -21.81 6.57 -2.47
CA ILE A 5 -21.62 5.19 -2.94
C ILE A 5 -20.59 5.17 -4.02
N LEU A 6 -19.53 4.47 -3.77
CA LEU A 6 -18.48 4.35 -4.76
C LEU A 6 -18.96 3.50 -5.93
N SER A 7 -18.51 3.83 -7.12
CA SER A 7 -18.84 3.04 -8.29
C SER A 7 -18.16 1.68 -8.18
N ASN A 8 -18.62 0.73 -8.99
CA ASN A 8 -17.99 -0.58 -9.02
C ASN A 8 -16.53 -0.49 -9.36
N LYS A 9 -16.19 0.37 -10.30
CA LYS A 9 -14.79 0.52 -10.70
C LYS A 9 -13.94 1.06 -9.56
N GLU A 10 -14.48 2.01 -8.81
CA GLU A 10 -13.75 2.55 -7.68
C GLU A 10 -13.54 1.49 -6.61
N GLN A 11 -14.58 0.70 -6.35
CA GLN A 11 -14.45 -0.36 -5.35
C GLN A 11 -13.41 -1.38 -5.75
N LEU A 12 -13.40 -1.75 -7.03
CA LEU A 12 -12.42 -2.72 -7.51
C LEU A 12 -11.01 -2.16 -7.44
N PHE A 13 -10.85 -0.89 -7.78
CA PHE A 13 -9.53 -0.29 -7.72
C PHE A 13 -9.04 -0.21 -6.28
N LEU A 14 -9.92 0.17 -5.36
CA LEU A 14 -9.53 0.25 -3.96
C LEU A 14 -9.19 -1.13 -3.40
N TYR A 15 -9.89 -2.15 -3.88
CA TYR A 15 -9.57 -3.51 -3.45
C TYR A 15 -8.17 -3.90 -3.91
N LEU A 16 -7.83 -3.55 -5.15
CA LEU A 16 -6.52 -3.84 -5.69
C LEU A 16 -5.44 -3.13 -4.87
N VAL A 17 -5.64 -1.85 -4.59
CA VAL A 17 -4.68 -1.09 -3.80
C VAL A 17 -4.58 -1.68 -2.40
N GLY A 18 -5.72 -2.05 -1.82
CA GLY A 18 -5.73 -2.62 -0.48
C GLY A 18 -5.00 -3.95 -0.40
N THR A 19 -5.07 -4.74 -1.46
CA THR A 19 -4.37 -6.01 -1.50
C THR A 19 -2.86 -5.80 -1.43
N PHE A 20 -2.35 -4.87 -2.24
CA PHE A 20 -0.92 -4.58 -2.21
C PHE A 20 -0.52 -3.89 -0.92
N HIS A 21 -1.41 -3.05 -0.38
CA HIS A 21 -1.16 -2.39 0.88
C HIS A 21 -0.96 -3.43 2.00
N SER A 22 -1.87 -4.39 2.07
CA SER A 22 -1.78 -5.45 3.07
C SER A 22 -0.53 -6.29 2.89
N SER A 23 -0.23 -6.66 1.65
CA SER A 23 0.96 -7.46 1.37
C SER A 23 2.23 -6.72 1.78
N ALA A 24 2.27 -5.42 1.53
CA ALA A 24 3.42 -4.62 1.93
C ALA A 24 3.53 -4.56 3.45
N LYS A 25 2.41 -4.42 4.15
CA LYS A 25 2.45 -4.35 5.61
C LYS A 25 2.89 -5.68 6.21
N ILE A 26 2.50 -6.79 5.60
CA ILE A 26 2.99 -8.09 6.04
C ILE A 26 4.50 -8.16 5.85
N ALA A 27 4.98 -7.73 4.69
CA ALA A 27 6.41 -7.76 4.40
C ALA A 27 7.20 -6.82 5.31
N LEU A 28 6.57 -5.73 5.75
CA LEU A 28 7.20 -4.80 6.68
C LEU A 28 7.16 -5.29 8.12
N GLY A 29 6.56 -6.43 8.35
CA GLY A 29 6.45 -6.97 9.69
C GLY A 29 5.44 -6.27 10.57
N LYS A 30 4.55 -5.50 9.97
CA LYS A 30 3.58 -4.74 10.74
C LYS A 30 2.33 -5.54 11.09
N ILE A 31 1.97 -6.49 10.26
CA ILE A 31 0.85 -7.36 10.55
C ILE A 31 1.26 -8.81 10.32
N GLU A 32 0.54 -9.69 10.96
CA GLU A 32 0.85 -11.10 10.93
C GLU A 32 0.60 -11.69 9.56
N ASN A 33 1.51 -12.53 9.10
CA ASN A 33 1.32 -13.26 7.86
C ASN A 33 0.33 -14.38 8.13
N PRO A 34 -0.81 -14.41 7.48
CA PRO A 34 -1.83 -15.43 7.77
C PRO A 34 -1.38 -16.85 7.46
N MET A 35 -0.38 -17.01 6.60
CA MET A 35 0.12 -18.35 6.29
C MET A 35 1.02 -18.90 7.37
N THR A 36 1.88 -18.06 7.93
CA THR A 36 2.85 -18.50 8.93
C THR A 36 2.44 -18.17 10.34
N LYS A 37 1.46 -17.26 10.48
CA LYS A 37 0.99 -16.82 11.79
C LYS A 37 2.06 -16.09 12.58
N THR A 38 3.00 -15.48 11.87
CA THR A 38 4.08 -14.74 12.51
C THR A 38 4.26 -13.41 11.81
N LYS A 39 4.93 -12.47 12.48
CA LYS A 39 5.30 -11.20 11.91
C LYS A 39 6.76 -11.28 11.52
N ASP A 40 7.01 -11.29 10.22
CA ASP A 40 8.38 -11.42 9.72
C ASP A 40 8.70 -10.27 8.80
N LEU A 41 9.89 -9.74 8.93
CA LEU A 41 10.34 -8.64 8.10
C LEU A 41 11.00 -9.15 6.83
N ASN A 42 10.55 -8.68 5.70
CA ASN A 42 11.17 -9.01 4.43
C ASN A 42 11.24 -7.73 3.61
N LEU A 43 12.35 -7.02 3.74
CA LEU A 43 12.49 -5.71 3.10
C LEU A 43 12.46 -5.79 1.59
N GLU A 44 12.96 -6.88 1.03
CA GLU A 44 12.95 -7.04 -0.41
C GLU A 44 11.53 -7.11 -0.95
N GLN A 45 10.69 -7.88 -0.29
CA GLN A 45 9.29 -7.96 -0.69
C GLN A 45 8.56 -6.66 -0.43
N ALA A 46 8.88 -5.99 0.68
CA ALA A 46 8.25 -4.71 0.99
C ALA A 46 8.54 -3.72 -0.12
N SER A 47 9.80 -3.66 -0.54
CA SER A 47 10.20 -2.77 -1.62
C SER A 47 9.47 -3.10 -2.90
N PHE A 48 9.32 -4.39 -3.17
CA PHE A 48 8.63 -4.84 -4.36
C PHE A 48 7.17 -4.35 -4.40
N TYR A 49 6.47 -4.46 -3.28
CA TYR A 49 5.07 -4.03 -3.24
C TYR A 49 4.94 -2.53 -3.31
N ILE A 50 5.88 -1.80 -2.73
CA ILE A 50 5.87 -0.35 -2.84
C ILE A 50 6.11 0.06 -4.30
N ASP A 51 7.05 -0.60 -4.96
CA ASP A 51 7.32 -0.33 -6.37
C ASP A 51 6.10 -0.65 -7.24
N LEU A 52 5.37 -1.71 -6.90
CA LEU A 52 4.15 -2.03 -7.63
C LEU A 52 3.12 -0.92 -7.49
N LEU A 53 2.99 -0.36 -6.30
CA LEU A 53 2.04 0.72 -6.10
C LEU A 53 2.49 2.00 -6.81
N ASP A 54 3.79 2.25 -6.82
CA ASP A 54 4.32 3.37 -7.60
C ASP A 54 4.01 3.22 -9.07
N LEU A 55 4.16 1.99 -9.57
CA LEU A 55 3.85 1.72 -10.97
C LEU A 55 2.36 1.91 -11.26
N VAL A 56 1.52 1.45 -10.33
CA VAL A 56 0.08 1.64 -10.49
C VAL A 56 -0.24 3.13 -10.57
N GLN A 57 0.39 3.92 -9.71
CA GLN A 57 0.18 5.36 -9.72
C GLN A 57 0.58 5.98 -11.06
N GLU A 58 1.72 5.56 -11.56
CA GLU A 58 2.20 6.08 -12.83
C GLU A 58 1.29 5.70 -13.99
N LYS A 59 0.87 4.44 -14.02
CA LYS A 59 0.06 3.94 -15.13
C LYS A 59 -1.38 4.46 -15.10
N THR A 60 -1.86 4.89 -13.96
CA THR A 60 -3.23 5.36 -13.84
C THR A 60 -3.30 6.88 -13.76
N LYS A 61 -2.20 7.56 -13.98
CA LYS A 61 -2.17 9.00 -13.89
C LYS A 61 -3.25 9.62 -14.76
N ASP A 62 -3.97 10.59 -14.18
CA ASP A 62 -5.04 11.32 -14.85
C ASP A 62 -6.26 10.45 -15.16
N ASN A 63 -6.28 9.24 -14.61
CA ASN A 63 -7.36 8.32 -14.87
C ASN A 63 -8.11 7.93 -13.62
N LEU A 64 -7.76 8.53 -12.50
CA LEU A 64 -8.36 8.20 -11.22
C LEU A 64 -9.28 9.30 -10.74
N SER A 65 -10.29 8.93 -9.96
CA SER A 65 -11.09 9.93 -9.29
C SER A 65 -10.24 10.56 -8.19
N ASP A 66 -10.67 11.70 -7.68
CA ASP A 66 -9.94 12.36 -6.61
C ASP A 66 -9.80 11.46 -5.40
N TYR A 67 -10.85 10.69 -5.10
CA TYR A 67 -10.82 9.80 -3.97
C TYR A 67 -9.80 8.68 -4.17
N GLU A 68 -9.81 8.07 -5.36
CA GLU A 68 -8.86 7.01 -5.68
C GLU A 68 -7.43 7.52 -5.62
N GLU A 69 -7.20 8.70 -6.17
CA GLU A 69 -5.87 9.26 -6.20
C GLU A 69 -5.37 9.55 -4.80
N GLN A 70 -6.22 10.13 -3.96
CA GLN A 70 -5.81 10.45 -2.61
C GLN A 70 -5.52 9.20 -1.79
N MET A 71 -6.34 8.17 -1.96
CA MET A 71 -6.12 6.91 -1.26
C MET A 71 -4.79 6.28 -1.67
N LEU A 72 -4.50 6.31 -2.96
CA LEU A 72 -3.26 5.73 -3.45
C LEU A 72 -2.04 6.50 -2.93
N ILE A 73 -2.11 7.82 -2.98
CA ILE A 73 -1.03 8.66 -2.46
C ILE A 73 -0.81 8.39 -0.99
N ASN A 74 -1.87 8.33 -0.21
CA ASN A 74 -1.76 8.09 1.22
C ASN A 74 -1.14 6.73 1.50
N THR A 75 -1.55 5.72 0.75
CA THR A 75 -1.03 4.37 0.94
C THR A 75 0.47 4.31 0.64
N ILE A 76 0.87 4.89 -0.50
CA ILE A 76 2.28 4.88 -0.87
C ILE A 76 3.11 5.64 0.15
N SER A 77 2.60 6.79 0.62
CA SER A 77 3.32 7.59 1.61
C SER A 77 3.51 6.83 2.90
N GLU A 78 2.46 6.18 3.36
CA GLU A 78 2.52 5.42 4.61
C GLU A 78 3.57 4.32 4.51
N LEU A 79 3.54 3.58 3.41
CA LEU A 79 4.45 2.45 3.25
C LEU A 79 5.88 2.92 3.06
N THR A 80 6.07 4.00 2.33
CA THR A 80 7.41 4.53 2.09
C THR A 80 8.04 5.01 3.38
N VAL A 81 7.26 5.68 4.22
CA VAL A 81 7.77 6.14 5.50
C VAL A 81 8.16 4.95 6.37
N SER A 82 7.32 3.93 6.42
CA SER A 82 7.62 2.74 7.20
C SER A 82 8.88 2.05 6.70
N TYR A 83 9.00 1.93 5.39
CA TYR A 83 10.15 1.28 4.79
C TYR A 83 11.43 2.07 5.11
N THR A 84 11.34 3.39 4.98
CA THR A 84 12.49 4.24 5.25
C THR A 84 12.95 4.10 6.70
N HIS A 85 12.01 4.07 7.63
CA HIS A 85 12.36 3.91 9.04
C HIS A 85 13.10 2.60 9.30
N LEU A 86 12.73 1.55 8.58
CA LEU A 86 13.35 0.24 8.80
C LEU A 86 14.69 0.11 8.10
N THR A 87 14.97 0.96 7.11
CA THR A 87 16.21 0.85 6.35
C THR A 87 17.25 1.87 6.73
N LEU A 88 16.88 2.91 7.48
CA LEU A 88 17.85 3.91 7.88
C LEU A 88 18.71 3.37 9.02
N PRO A 89 19.98 3.70 9.01
CA PRO A 89 20.85 3.27 10.10
C PRO A 89 20.45 3.98 11.39
N THR A 90 20.67 3.29 12.49
CA THR A 90 20.40 3.86 13.79
C THR A 90 21.55 4.75 14.17
N ILE A 91 21.22 5.95 14.62
CA ILE A 91 22.23 6.88 15.04
C ILE A 91 22.11 7.10 16.53
N GLU A 92 23.16 6.83 17.24
CA GLU A 92 23.12 6.95 18.69
C GLU A 92 23.89 8.13 19.16
#